data_95a0f7282827448a5c321473f928078c
#
_entry.id   95a0f7282827448a5c321473f928078c
#
_cell.length_a   1.000
_cell.length_b   1.000
_cell.length_c   1.000
_cell.angle_alpha   90.00
_cell.angle_beta   90.00
_cell.angle_gamma   90.00
#
_symmetry.space_group_name_H-M   'P 1'
#
loop_
_entity.id
_entity.type
_entity.pdbx_description
1 polymer ?
#
loop_
_entity_poly.entity_id
_entity_poly.type
_entity_poly.pdbx_seq_one_letter_code
_entity_poly.pdbx_strand_id
1 'polypeptide(L)'
;MKKLSLPTHPKEAIAKVLKLLPAPRLREVVERRFGLRGKAPETLEAIGQSFGVTRERIRQIEADGLKHIAKTEASVLFQPMFASLEKHFEDHGHVFEESKLLHSVAEPRFHNHIYFLLTVGKPFRRRAEDDAWHDRWSTKDEALKAAESILARTAGELADVGKPVPASELFKILKARAKDVLGVVPSNPDLLESYLSISKLITQNPYGEFGLVSWPTIRPRGVRDKAYAVLSRAGKPTHFREVATAISKSGWSAKRAHPQTVHNELIKDSRFVLVGRGLYALAEWGYVPGTVSDVIVSLLKSARKPLAKEEIAKRVLEARLVKPNTVFLNLQNRELFRRT
;
A
#
# COMPACT_ATOMS: atom_id res chain seq x y z
N MET A 1 -5.56 9.75 13.94
CA MET A 1 -5.87 9.03 15.23
C MET A 1 -5.36 9.81 16.44
N LYS A 2 -6.19 9.95 17.48
CA LYS A 2 -5.82 10.58 18.75
C LYS A 2 -4.88 9.66 19.54
N LYS A 3 -3.78 10.20 20.09
CA LYS A 3 -2.87 9.41 20.94
C LYS A 3 -3.55 8.98 22.22
N LEU A 4 -3.45 7.70 22.54
CA LEU A 4 -3.92 7.17 23.83
C LEU A 4 -2.91 7.53 24.92
N SER A 5 -3.42 8.03 26.06
CA SER A 5 -2.62 8.18 27.29
C SER A 5 -2.93 7.02 28.23
N LEU A 6 -1.93 6.21 28.55
CA LEU A 6 -2.09 5.14 29.53
C LEU A 6 -2.05 5.69 30.95
N PRO A 7 -2.80 5.11 31.90
CA PRO A 7 -2.88 5.61 33.29
C PRO A 7 -1.56 5.45 34.04
N THR A 8 -0.70 4.54 33.62
CA THR A 8 0.64 4.32 34.21
C THR A 8 1.65 4.15 33.09
N HIS A 9 2.87 4.62 33.34
CA HIS A 9 3.94 4.47 32.35
C HIS A 9 4.25 2.99 32.11
N PRO A 10 4.20 2.48 30.85
CA PRO A 10 4.27 1.04 30.56
C PRO A 10 5.55 0.39 31.05
N LYS A 11 6.70 1.06 30.94
CA LYS A 11 7.98 0.56 31.43
C LYS A 11 7.96 0.33 32.97
N GLU A 12 7.37 1.24 33.72
CA GLU A 12 7.31 1.14 35.18
C GLU A 12 6.36 0.02 35.64
N ALA A 13 5.19 -0.07 35.01
CA ALA A 13 4.24 -1.13 35.33
C ALA A 13 4.83 -2.50 35.05
N ILE A 14 5.47 -2.67 33.89
CA ILE A 14 6.10 -3.94 33.50
C ILE A 14 7.28 -4.27 34.44
N ALA A 15 8.10 -3.30 34.79
CA ALA A 15 9.23 -3.52 35.69
C ALA A 15 8.75 -4.00 37.10
N LYS A 16 7.62 -3.47 37.60
CA LYS A 16 7.00 -3.95 38.87
C LYS A 16 6.54 -5.39 38.74
N VAL A 17 5.83 -5.73 37.65
CA VAL A 17 5.32 -7.08 37.43
C VAL A 17 6.44 -8.10 37.23
N LEU A 18 7.49 -7.77 36.50
CA LEU A 18 8.62 -8.67 36.28
C LEU A 18 9.39 -8.99 37.57
N LYS A 19 9.38 -8.10 38.58
CA LYS A 19 9.96 -8.35 39.90
C LYS A 19 9.20 -9.43 40.69
N LEU A 20 7.93 -9.65 40.37
CA LEU A 20 7.09 -10.69 41.00
C LEU A 20 7.31 -12.09 40.43
N LEU A 21 8.09 -12.22 39.37
CA LEU A 21 8.42 -13.53 38.82
C LEU A 21 9.34 -14.31 39.81
N PRO A 22 9.02 -15.62 40.02
CA PRO A 22 9.65 -16.40 41.11
C PRO A 22 11.12 -16.70 40.90
N ALA A 23 11.61 -16.65 39.67
CA ALA A 23 12.99 -16.97 39.35
C ALA A 23 13.65 -15.90 38.46
N PRO A 24 14.89 -15.48 38.76
CA PRO A 24 15.63 -14.51 37.95
C PRO A 24 15.74 -14.92 36.46
N ARG A 25 15.90 -16.23 36.22
CA ARG A 25 15.99 -16.77 34.84
C ARG A 25 14.71 -16.57 34.02
N LEU A 26 13.54 -16.75 34.65
CA LEU A 26 12.24 -16.46 34.01
C LEU A 26 12.15 -14.99 33.60
N ARG A 27 12.54 -14.09 34.50
CA ARG A 27 12.56 -12.64 34.24
C ARG A 27 13.48 -12.30 33.09
N GLU A 28 14.73 -12.79 33.14
CA GLU A 28 15.72 -12.50 32.11
C GLU A 28 15.28 -12.99 30.71
N VAL A 29 14.74 -14.20 30.62
CA VAL A 29 14.22 -14.73 29.35
C VAL A 29 13.09 -13.85 28.80
N VAL A 30 12.10 -13.47 29.61
CA VAL A 30 11.01 -12.58 29.19
C VAL A 30 11.55 -11.19 28.79
N GLU A 31 12.43 -10.57 29.58
CA GLU A 31 13.00 -9.26 29.27
C GLU A 31 13.77 -9.27 27.94
N ARG A 32 14.58 -10.28 27.68
CA ARG A 32 15.35 -10.43 26.44
C ARG A 32 14.46 -10.74 25.25
N ARG A 33 13.51 -11.66 25.42
CA ARG A 33 12.59 -12.09 24.37
C ARG A 33 11.73 -10.94 23.85
N PHE A 34 11.27 -10.06 24.71
CA PHE A 34 10.45 -8.91 24.37
C PHE A 34 11.24 -7.59 24.26
N GLY A 35 12.53 -7.59 24.46
CA GLY A 35 13.37 -6.38 24.36
C GLY A 35 13.02 -5.30 25.40
N LEU A 36 12.60 -5.68 26.60
CA LEU A 36 12.09 -4.75 27.64
C LEU A 36 13.20 -3.94 28.33
N ARG A 37 14.47 -4.28 28.13
CA ARG A 37 15.62 -3.51 28.61
C ARG A 37 16.12 -2.43 27.66
N GLY A 38 15.32 -2.07 26.64
CA GLY A 38 15.71 -1.07 25.63
C GLY A 38 16.65 -1.61 24.54
N LYS A 39 16.79 -2.92 24.44
CA LYS A 39 17.47 -3.63 23.35
C LYS A 39 16.43 -4.20 22.37
N ALA A 40 16.89 -4.62 21.19
CA ALA A 40 16.03 -5.37 20.26
C ALA A 40 15.59 -6.71 20.90
N PRO A 41 14.37 -7.19 20.58
CA PRO A 41 13.92 -8.54 20.95
C PRO A 41 14.90 -9.61 20.44
N GLU A 42 15.21 -10.59 21.28
CA GLU A 42 16.10 -11.70 20.93
C GLU A 42 15.28 -12.94 20.52
N THR A 43 15.85 -13.75 19.62
CA THR A 43 15.23 -15.02 19.23
C THR A 43 15.40 -16.07 20.34
N LEU A 44 14.48 -17.05 20.38
CA LEU A 44 14.59 -18.17 21.31
C LEU A 44 15.92 -18.92 21.17
N GLU A 45 16.42 -19.02 19.95
CA GLU A 45 17.69 -19.66 19.63
C GLU A 45 18.87 -18.88 20.24
N ALA A 46 18.94 -17.56 20.01
CA ALA A 46 20.03 -16.73 20.55
C ALA A 46 20.07 -16.75 22.09
N ILE A 47 18.88 -16.69 22.73
CA ILE A 47 18.77 -16.80 24.18
C ILE A 47 19.21 -18.20 24.62
N GLY A 48 18.79 -19.26 23.92
CA GLY A 48 19.18 -20.64 24.20
C GLY A 48 20.67 -20.85 24.18
N GLN A 49 21.32 -20.38 23.12
CA GLN A 49 22.78 -20.45 22.98
C GLN A 49 23.52 -19.76 24.17
N SER A 50 23.07 -18.58 24.58
CA SER A 50 23.67 -17.86 25.70
C SER A 50 23.51 -18.54 27.07
N PHE A 51 22.48 -19.37 27.21
CA PHE A 51 22.22 -20.15 28.45
C PHE A 51 22.71 -21.62 28.37
N GLY A 52 23.26 -22.04 27.22
CA GLY A 52 23.66 -23.43 27.01
C GLY A 52 22.51 -24.42 26.99
N VAL A 53 21.32 -24.00 26.51
CA VAL A 53 20.12 -24.84 26.44
C VAL A 53 19.45 -24.73 25.07
N THR A 54 18.54 -25.67 24.78
CA THR A 54 17.82 -25.72 23.51
C THR A 54 16.81 -24.58 23.38
N ARG A 55 16.50 -24.20 22.12
CA ARG A 55 15.40 -23.28 21.77
C ARG A 55 14.09 -23.69 22.46
N GLU A 56 13.76 -25.00 22.46
CA GLU A 56 12.53 -25.49 23.06
C GLU A 56 12.51 -25.26 24.59
N ARG A 57 13.64 -25.42 25.25
CA ARG A 57 13.72 -25.13 26.70
C ARG A 57 13.46 -23.64 26.99
N ILE A 58 13.98 -22.73 26.17
CA ILE A 58 13.67 -21.29 26.31
C ILE A 58 12.20 -21.02 26.04
N ARG A 59 11.57 -21.66 25.05
CA ARG A 59 10.13 -21.53 24.77
C ARG A 59 9.29 -21.95 25.98
N GLN A 60 9.66 -23.03 26.65
CA GLN A 60 8.98 -23.47 27.87
C GLN A 60 9.14 -22.42 29.00
N ILE A 61 10.35 -21.90 29.22
CA ILE A 61 10.64 -20.87 30.23
C ILE A 61 9.85 -19.58 29.91
N GLU A 62 9.77 -19.14 28.64
CA GLU A 62 8.95 -18.01 28.22
C GLU A 62 7.48 -18.25 28.55
N ALA A 63 6.93 -19.41 28.14
CA ALA A 63 5.55 -19.77 28.38
C ALA A 63 5.19 -19.83 29.90
N ASP A 64 6.07 -20.37 30.71
CA ASP A 64 5.90 -20.41 32.16
C ASP A 64 5.93 -19.00 32.76
N GLY A 65 6.83 -18.13 32.30
CA GLY A 65 6.88 -16.73 32.71
C GLY A 65 5.59 -15.96 32.38
N LEU A 66 5.11 -16.08 31.14
CA LEU A 66 3.87 -15.44 30.69
C LEU A 66 2.65 -15.99 31.45
N LYS A 67 2.59 -17.31 31.67
CA LYS A 67 1.52 -17.95 32.44
C LYS A 67 1.51 -17.49 33.91
N HIS A 68 2.69 -17.30 34.49
CA HIS A 68 2.80 -16.80 35.86
C HIS A 68 2.26 -15.36 35.95
N ILE A 69 2.65 -14.49 35.03
CA ILE A 69 2.15 -13.11 34.95
C ILE A 69 0.61 -13.09 34.81
N ALA A 70 0.03 -13.95 33.97
CA ALA A 70 -1.40 -13.99 33.70
C ALA A 70 -2.24 -14.51 34.90
N LYS A 71 -1.65 -15.28 35.83
CA LYS A 71 -2.37 -15.95 36.94
C LYS A 71 -2.21 -15.25 38.30
N THR A 72 -1.22 -14.40 38.46
CA THR A 72 -0.88 -13.79 39.75
C THR A 72 -1.49 -12.41 39.93
N GLU A 73 -1.31 -11.81 41.13
CA GLU A 73 -1.61 -10.38 41.39
C GLU A 73 -0.93 -9.41 40.40
N ALA A 74 0.09 -9.90 39.72
CA ALA A 74 0.72 -9.17 38.63
C ALA A 74 -0.27 -8.74 37.55
N SER A 75 -1.27 -9.56 37.25
CA SER A 75 -2.30 -9.21 36.27
C SER A 75 -3.17 -8.02 36.72
N VAL A 76 -3.39 -7.86 38.03
CA VAL A 76 -4.18 -6.76 38.60
C VAL A 76 -3.51 -5.41 38.35
N LEU A 77 -2.17 -5.36 38.38
CA LEU A 77 -1.40 -4.14 38.10
C LEU A 77 -1.58 -3.65 36.65
N PHE A 78 -1.92 -4.54 35.73
CA PHE A 78 -2.15 -4.19 34.33
C PHE A 78 -3.62 -3.86 34.01
N GLN A 79 -4.57 -4.15 34.90
CA GLN A 79 -6.01 -3.96 34.62
C GLN A 79 -6.38 -2.53 34.15
N PRO A 80 -5.88 -1.42 34.80
CA PRO A 80 -6.21 -0.09 34.32
C PRO A 80 -5.67 0.20 32.91
N MET A 81 -4.53 -0.40 32.57
CA MET A 81 -3.93 -0.27 31.24
C MET A 81 -4.70 -1.09 30.20
N PHE A 82 -5.11 -2.32 30.55
CA PHE A 82 -5.95 -3.15 29.70
C PHE A 82 -7.29 -2.48 29.41
N ALA A 83 -7.97 -1.94 30.44
CA ALA A 83 -9.23 -1.23 30.26
C ALA A 83 -9.07 -0.02 29.31
N SER A 84 -7.97 0.73 29.43
CA SER A 84 -7.68 1.87 28.53
C SER A 84 -7.43 1.39 27.09
N LEU A 85 -6.69 0.30 26.93
CA LEU A 85 -6.44 -0.31 25.61
C LEU A 85 -7.73 -0.89 25.00
N GLU A 86 -8.54 -1.63 25.79
CA GLU A 86 -9.82 -2.16 25.33
C GLU A 86 -10.75 -1.08 24.83
N LYS A 87 -10.86 0.05 25.59
CA LYS A 87 -11.65 1.20 25.18
C LYS A 87 -11.10 1.79 23.87
N HIS A 88 -9.78 1.88 23.73
CA HIS A 88 -9.17 2.35 22.49
C HIS A 88 -9.50 1.44 21.30
N PHE A 89 -9.50 0.13 21.50
CA PHE A 89 -9.97 -0.83 20.50
C PHE A 89 -11.45 -0.64 20.16
N GLU A 90 -12.30 -0.47 21.16
CA GLU A 90 -13.74 -0.23 20.98
C GLU A 90 -14.02 1.02 20.17
N ASP A 91 -13.36 2.12 20.49
CA ASP A 91 -13.46 3.40 19.78
C ASP A 91 -13.03 3.30 18.30
N HIS A 92 -12.24 2.27 17.92
CA HIS A 92 -11.73 2.06 16.56
C HIS A 92 -12.22 0.75 15.90
N GLY A 93 -13.32 0.18 16.39
CA GLY A 93 -13.94 -1.01 15.79
C GLY A 93 -13.25 -2.34 16.09
N HIS A 94 -12.54 -2.42 17.23
CA HIS A 94 -11.92 -3.64 17.77
C HIS A 94 -10.78 -4.24 16.94
N VAL A 95 -10.28 -3.57 15.90
CA VAL A 95 -9.23 -4.07 14.99
C VAL A 95 -8.20 -2.99 14.71
N PHE A 96 -6.92 -3.34 14.80
CA PHE A 96 -5.79 -2.46 14.49
C PHE A 96 -4.70 -3.17 13.72
N GLU A 97 -4.06 -2.47 12.79
CA GLU A 97 -2.73 -2.82 12.29
C GLU A 97 -1.70 -2.59 13.41
N GLU A 98 -0.77 -3.56 13.57
CA GLU A 98 0.16 -3.59 14.69
C GLU A 98 1.01 -2.33 14.82
N SER A 99 1.63 -1.87 13.74
CA SER A 99 2.51 -0.69 13.79
C SER A 99 1.71 0.58 14.12
N LYS A 100 0.52 0.76 13.54
CA LYS A 100 -0.34 1.91 13.84
C LYS A 100 -0.85 1.90 15.28
N LEU A 101 -1.22 0.73 15.80
CA LEU A 101 -1.59 0.58 17.21
C LEU A 101 -0.46 1.01 18.12
N LEU A 102 0.75 0.49 17.93
CA LEU A 102 1.90 0.81 18.75
C LEU A 102 2.21 2.31 18.72
N HIS A 103 2.18 2.94 17.54
CA HIS A 103 2.40 4.38 17.39
C HIS A 103 1.28 5.25 18.00
N SER A 104 0.04 4.74 18.06
CA SER A 104 -1.09 5.48 18.68
C SER A 104 -1.04 5.46 20.20
N VAL A 105 -0.37 4.46 20.79
CA VAL A 105 -0.31 4.25 22.24
C VAL A 105 0.97 4.79 22.87
N ALA A 106 2.12 4.66 22.19
CA ALA A 106 3.42 5.01 22.79
C ALA A 106 4.41 5.55 21.78
N GLU A 107 5.50 6.15 22.30
CA GLU A 107 6.68 6.47 21.49
C GLU A 107 7.43 5.18 21.06
N PRO A 108 8.19 5.21 19.94
CA PRO A 108 8.87 4.02 19.40
C PRO A 108 9.73 3.26 20.42
N ARG A 109 10.41 3.96 21.33
CA ARG A 109 11.24 3.33 22.38
C ARG A 109 10.44 2.48 23.37
N PHE A 110 9.11 2.61 23.41
CA PHE A 110 8.22 1.85 24.29
C PHE A 110 7.32 0.86 23.54
N HIS A 111 7.44 0.74 22.23
CA HIS A 111 6.64 -0.21 21.44
C HIS A 111 6.75 -1.65 21.95
N ASN A 112 7.95 -2.09 22.32
CA ASN A 112 8.16 -3.42 22.91
C ASN A 112 7.37 -3.63 24.22
N HIS A 113 7.21 -2.58 25.01
CA HIS A 113 6.44 -2.66 26.25
C HIS A 113 4.94 -2.77 25.97
N ILE A 114 4.42 -2.02 24.96
CA ILE A 114 3.02 -2.13 24.54
C ILE A 114 2.75 -3.52 23.93
N TYR A 115 3.65 -3.98 23.04
CA TYR A 115 3.55 -5.32 22.47
C TYR A 115 3.51 -6.41 23.55
N PHE A 116 4.32 -6.29 24.60
CA PHE A 116 4.31 -7.19 25.74
C PHE A 116 2.96 -7.14 26.47
N LEU A 117 2.42 -5.94 26.78
CA LEU A 117 1.12 -5.77 27.42
C LEU A 117 0.01 -6.45 26.62
N LEU A 118 -0.02 -6.23 25.28
CA LEU A 118 -0.99 -6.87 24.40
C LEU A 118 -0.84 -8.39 24.39
N THR A 119 0.40 -8.90 24.46
CA THR A 119 0.66 -10.35 24.49
C THR A 119 0.17 -11.03 25.77
N VAL A 120 0.28 -10.36 26.93
CA VAL A 120 -0.16 -10.93 28.21
C VAL A 120 -1.63 -10.64 28.53
N GLY A 121 -2.23 -9.67 27.86
CA GLY A 121 -3.62 -9.27 28.05
C GLY A 121 -4.59 -10.23 27.37
N LYS A 122 -5.47 -10.86 28.15
CA LYS A 122 -6.46 -11.84 27.65
C LYS A 122 -7.39 -11.34 26.56
N PRO A 123 -7.82 -10.05 26.53
CA PRO A 123 -8.73 -9.56 25.49
C PRO A 123 -8.06 -9.43 24.11
N PHE A 124 -6.74 -9.31 24.05
CA PHE A 124 -6.04 -8.97 22.81
C PHE A 124 -5.57 -10.24 22.09
N ARG A 125 -5.88 -10.30 20.80
CA ARG A 125 -5.53 -11.44 19.93
C ARG A 125 -4.74 -10.94 18.74
N ARG A 126 -3.54 -11.47 18.57
CA ARG A 126 -2.68 -11.19 17.42
C ARG A 126 -2.96 -12.15 16.28
N ARG A 127 -3.05 -11.62 15.08
CA ARG A 127 -2.96 -12.36 13.82
C ARG A 127 -1.72 -11.90 13.07
N ALA A 128 -0.85 -12.86 12.74
CA ALA A 128 0.34 -12.60 11.95
C ALA A 128 -0.04 -12.14 10.53
N GLU A 129 0.89 -11.42 9.89
CA GLU A 129 0.74 -11.02 8.50
C GLU A 129 0.62 -12.22 7.55
N ASP A 130 -0.07 -12.00 6.47
CA ASP A 130 -0.21 -12.91 5.35
C ASP A 130 -0.16 -12.14 4.01
N ASP A 131 -0.57 -12.73 2.90
CA ASP A 131 -0.52 -12.10 1.59
C ASP A 131 -1.48 -10.90 1.46
N ALA A 132 -2.61 -10.90 2.16
CA ALA A 132 -3.65 -9.90 2.08
C ALA A 132 -3.61 -8.86 3.21
N TRP A 133 -3.12 -9.23 4.37
CA TRP A 133 -3.23 -8.47 5.60
C TRP A 133 -1.89 -8.29 6.30
N HIS A 134 -1.70 -7.10 6.90
CA HIS A 134 -0.60 -6.81 7.82
C HIS A 134 -0.77 -7.56 9.16
N ASP A 135 0.31 -7.60 9.97
CA ASP A 135 0.21 -7.96 11.38
C ASP A 135 -0.87 -7.13 12.05
N ARG A 136 -1.80 -7.77 12.75
CA ARG A 136 -2.99 -7.11 13.29
C ARG A 136 -3.41 -7.66 14.64
N TRP A 137 -4.00 -6.80 15.43
CA TRP A 137 -4.57 -7.10 16.73
C TRP A 137 -6.07 -6.89 16.72
N SER A 138 -6.78 -7.72 17.47
CA SER A 138 -8.22 -7.57 17.67
C SER A 138 -8.63 -7.93 19.08
N THR A 139 -9.73 -7.34 19.55
CA THR A 139 -10.40 -7.73 20.81
C THR A 139 -11.63 -8.59 20.56
N LYS A 140 -12.11 -8.66 19.30
CA LYS A 140 -13.27 -9.49 18.90
C LYS A 140 -12.98 -10.16 17.55
N ASP A 141 -13.13 -11.48 17.50
CA ASP A 141 -12.90 -12.24 16.25
C ASP A 141 -13.95 -11.91 15.17
N GLU A 142 -15.19 -11.60 15.57
CA GLU A 142 -16.25 -11.20 14.66
C GLU A 142 -15.94 -9.88 13.98
N ALA A 143 -15.40 -8.90 14.72
CA ALA A 143 -15.00 -7.61 14.17
C ALA A 143 -13.83 -7.75 13.18
N LEU A 144 -12.88 -8.65 13.46
CA LEU A 144 -11.78 -8.94 12.55
C LEU A 144 -12.29 -9.54 11.24
N LYS A 145 -13.17 -10.56 11.30
CA LYS A 145 -13.78 -11.17 10.12
C LYS A 145 -14.60 -10.17 9.31
N ALA A 146 -15.34 -9.30 10.00
CA ALA A 146 -16.11 -8.24 9.35
C ALA A 146 -15.19 -7.25 8.62
N ALA A 147 -14.09 -6.79 9.25
CA ALA A 147 -13.12 -5.90 8.63
C ALA A 147 -12.50 -6.52 7.37
N GLU A 148 -12.05 -7.77 7.45
CA GLU A 148 -11.49 -8.52 6.32
C GLU A 148 -12.51 -8.67 5.18
N SER A 149 -13.78 -8.97 5.48
CA SER A 149 -14.86 -9.07 4.48
C SER A 149 -15.16 -7.73 3.81
N ILE A 150 -15.25 -6.64 4.58
CA ILE A 150 -15.48 -5.28 4.05
C ILE A 150 -14.35 -4.91 3.08
N LEU A 151 -13.10 -5.13 3.47
CA LEU A 151 -11.94 -4.79 2.66
C LEU A 151 -11.82 -5.64 1.39
N ALA A 152 -12.13 -6.94 1.48
CA ALA A 152 -12.14 -7.83 0.31
C ALA A 152 -13.20 -7.38 -0.72
N ARG A 153 -14.42 -7.04 -0.27
CA ARG A 153 -15.48 -6.50 -1.14
C ARG A 153 -15.10 -5.14 -1.72
N THR A 154 -14.46 -4.28 -0.93
CA THR A 154 -13.95 -2.98 -1.40
C THR A 154 -12.88 -3.16 -2.47
N ALA A 155 -11.95 -4.11 -2.30
CA ALA A 155 -10.95 -4.42 -3.30
C ALA A 155 -11.57 -4.94 -4.61
N GLY A 156 -12.63 -5.76 -4.53
CA GLY A 156 -13.39 -6.20 -5.69
C GLY A 156 -14.03 -5.03 -6.45
N GLU A 157 -14.71 -4.13 -5.74
CA GLU A 157 -15.33 -2.94 -6.36
C GLU A 157 -14.29 -2.00 -6.98
N LEU A 158 -13.13 -1.80 -6.33
CA LEU A 158 -12.03 -1.06 -6.94
C LEU A 158 -11.52 -1.72 -8.22
N ALA A 159 -11.46 -3.06 -8.27
CA ALA A 159 -11.08 -3.78 -9.49
C ALA A 159 -12.05 -3.51 -10.64
N ASP A 160 -13.36 -3.45 -10.37
CA ASP A 160 -14.39 -3.11 -11.36
C ASP A 160 -14.27 -1.65 -11.83
N VAL A 161 -13.94 -0.72 -10.94
CA VAL A 161 -13.66 0.69 -11.29
C VAL A 161 -12.42 0.82 -12.18
N GLY A 162 -11.41 -0.03 -12.02
CA GLY A 162 -10.22 -0.15 -12.87
C GLY A 162 -9.23 1.02 -12.82
N LYS A 163 -9.42 2.00 -11.95
CA LYS A 163 -8.57 3.21 -11.83
C LYS A 163 -8.46 3.71 -10.40
N PRO A 164 -7.39 4.46 -10.06
CA PRO A 164 -7.26 5.11 -8.76
C PRO A 164 -8.44 6.03 -8.45
N VAL A 165 -8.86 6.06 -7.19
CA VAL A 165 -9.96 6.89 -6.70
C VAL A 165 -9.47 7.83 -5.58
N PRO A 166 -10.06 9.03 -5.44
CA PRO A 166 -9.76 9.91 -4.32
C PRO A 166 -10.27 9.32 -2.99
N ALA A 167 -9.71 9.77 -1.87
CA ALA A 167 -10.11 9.30 -0.54
C ALA A 167 -11.62 9.37 -0.31
N SER A 168 -12.28 10.45 -0.75
CA SER A 168 -13.72 10.63 -0.61
C SER A 168 -14.52 9.51 -1.27
N GLU A 169 -14.10 9.04 -2.44
CA GLU A 169 -14.76 7.95 -3.16
C GLU A 169 -14.48 6.59 -2.50
N LEU A 170 -13.21 6.33 -2.12
CA LEU A 170 -12.88 5.12 -1.36
C LEU A 170 -13.73 4.99 -0.10
N PHE A 171 -13.86 6.08 0.68
CA PHE A 171 -14.66 6.03 1.91
C PHE A 171 -16.17 5.89 1.66
N LYS A 172 -16.70 6.31 0.50
CA LYS A 172 -18.08 5.97 0.11
C LYS A 172 -18.23 4.47 -0.13
N ILE A 173 -17.30 3.87 -0.89
CA ILE A 173 -17.28 2.43 -1.14
C ILE A 173 -17.17 1.67 0.19
N LEU A 174 -16.22 2.04 1.05
CA LEU A 174 -16.03 1.41 2.37
C LEU A 174 -17.30 1.47 3.22
N LYS A 175 -17.98 2.64 3.28
CA LYS A 175 -19.24 2.80 4.02
C LYS A 175 -20.35 1.91 3.47
N ALA A 176 -20.48 1.81 2.15
CA ALA A 176 -21.45 0.94 1.50
C ALA A 176 -21.17 -0.55 1.85
N ARG A 177 -19.93 -1.00 1.70
CA ARG A 177 -19.54 -2.38 2.03
C ARG A 177 -19.66 -2.67 3.53
N ALA A 178 -19.36 -1.68 4.38
CA ALA A 178 -19.58 -1.79 5.83
C ALA A 178 -21.06 -1.98 6.17
N LYS A 179 -21.96 -1.23 5.52
CA LYS A 179 -23.41 -1.41 5.67
C LYS A 179 -23.85 -2.83 5.28
N ASP A 180 -23.33 -3.37 4.17
CA ASP A 180 -23.66 -4.72 3.70
C ASP A 180 -23.22 -5.83 4.67
N VAL A 181 -22.12 -5.62 5.40
CA VAL A 181 -21.54 -6.63 6.30
C VAL A 181 -22.03 -6.45 7.73
N LEU A 182 -22.13 -5.22 8.22
CA LEU A 182 -22.48 -4.91 9.61
C LEU A 182 -23.99 -4.63 9.80
N GLY A 183 -24.76 -4.48 8.72
CA GLY A 183 -26.16 -4.07 8.76
C GLY A 183 -26.39 -2.58 9.04
N VAL A 184 -25.34 -1.84 9.42
CA VAL A 184 -25.39 -0.41 9.76
C VAL A 184 -24.20 0.33 9.14
N VAL A 185 -24.39 1.61 8.86
CA VAL A 185 -23.28 2.48 8.44
C VAL A 185 -22.53 2.94 9.69
N PRO A 186 -21.23 2.68 9.83
CA PRO A 186 -20.46 3.17 10.96
C PRO A 186 -20.48 4.70 11.02
N SER A 187 -20.85 5.25 12.18
CA SER A 187 -20.85 6.69 12.41
C SER A 187 -19.44 7.24 12.67
N ASN A 188 -18.56 6.40 13.24
CA ASN A 188 -17.19 6.79 13.54
C ASN A 188 -16.27 6.54 12.32
N PRO A 189 -15.67 7.58 11.73
CA PRO A 189 -14.74 7.43 10.61
C PRO A 189 -13.46 6.69 11.00
N ASP A 190 -13.00 6.79 12.25
CA ASP A 190 -11.78 6.15 12.74
C ASP A 190 -11.85 4.61 12.65
N LEU A 191 -13.06 4.03 12.72
CA LEU A 191 -13.28 2.59 12.51
C LEU A 191 -12.86 2.16 11.10
N LEU A 192 -13.34 2.88 10.08
CA LEU A 192 -13.02 2.53 8.68
C LEU A 192 -11.55 2.78 8.34
N GLU A 193 -10.93 3.81 8.94
CA GLU A 193 -9.49 4.04 8.82
C GLU A 193 -8.68 2.93 9.48
N SER A 194 -9.11 2.46 10.65
CA SER A 194 -8.48 1.34 11.34
C SER A 194 -8.57 0.06 10.50
N TYR A 195 -9.76 -0.24 9.96
CA TYR A 195 -9.94 -1.38 9.05
C TYR A 195 -9.07 -1.26 7.80
N LEU A 196 -9.10 -0.11 7.11
CA LEU A 196 -8.29 0.10 5.92
C LEU A 196 -6.79 -0.13 6.19
N SER A 197 -6.34 0.17 7.40
CA SER A 197 -4.93 0.05 7.77
C SER A 197 -4.40 -1.38 7.75
N ILE A 198 -5.24 -2.40 7.99
CA ILE A 198 -4.79 -3.78 7.98
C ILE A 198 -4.60 -4.35 6.57
N SER A 199 -5.08 -3.65 5.53
CA SER A 199 -5.03 -4.15 4.16
C SER A 199 -3.66 -3.97 3.51
N LYS A 200 -3.13 -5.04 2.91
CA LYS A 200 -2.01 -4.99 1.96
C LYS A 200 -2.49 -4.79 0.52
N LEU A 201 -3.77 -5.00 0.24
CA LEU A 201 -4.35 -4.98 -1.10
C LEU A 201 -4.68 -3.57 -1.57
N ILE A 202 -5.14 -2.71 -0.64
CA ILE A 202 -5.56 -1.33 -0.92
C ILE A 202 -4.53 -0.40 -0.31
N THR A 203 -3.95 0.48 -1.14
CA THR A 203 -2.95 1.45 -0.66
C THR A 203 -3.10 2.78 -1.37
N GLN A 204 -2.44 3.79 -0.85
CA GLN A 204 -2.44 5.15 -1.36
C GLN A 204 -1.17 5.41 -2.17
N ASN A 205 -1.33 6.08 -3.31
CA ASN A 205 -0.20 6.59 -4.07
C ASN A 205 0.26 7.97 -3.52
N PRO A 206 1.43 8.49 -3.93
CA PRO A 206 1.93 9.79 -3.49
C PRO A 206 1.04 11.00 -3.86
N TYR A 207 0.05 10.80 -4.71
CA TYR A 207 -0.91 11.84 -5.09
C TYR A 207 -2.18 11.85 -4.21
N GLY A 208 -2.23 10.98 -3.20
CA GLY A 208 -3.39 10.88 -2.30
C GLY A 208 -4.54 10.02 -2.83
N GLU A 209 -4.35 9.35 -3.98
CA GLU A 209 -5.35 8.47 -4.56
C GLU A 209 -5.16 7.03 -4.07
N PHE A 210 -6.26 6.30 -3.91
CA PHE A 210 -6.28 4.91 -3.47
C PHE A 210 -6.60 3.95 -4.61
N GLY A 211 -6.09 2.74 -4.50
CA GLY A 211 -6.37 1.66 -5.43
C GLY A 211 -5.66 0.38 -5.04
N LEU A 212 -5.69 -0.61 -5.92
CA LEU A 212 -5.07 -1.90 -5.66
C LEU A 212 -3.54 -1.80 -5.78
N VAL A 213 -2.84 -2.43 -4.85
CA VAL A 213 -1.36 -2.49 -4.83
C VAL A 213 -0.76 -3.10 -6.10
N SER A 214 -1.54 -3.91 -6.82
CA SER A 214 -1.16 -4.49 -8.10
C SER A 214 -1.13 -3.49 -9.27
N TRP A 215 -1.77 -2.33 -9.12
CA TRP A 215 -1.84 -1.34 -10.19
C TRP A 215 -0.56 -0.53 -10.31
N PRO A 216 -0.02 -0.37 -11.52
CA PRO A 216 1.16 0.47 -11.75
C PRO A 216 0.97 1.93 -11.34
N THR A 217 -0.27 2.43 -11.37
CA THR A 217 -0.65 3.79 -10.94
C THR A 217 -0.65 3.99 -9.43
N ILE A 218 -0.67 2.90 -8.68
CA ILE A 218 -0.64 2.89 -7.21
C ILE A 218 0.75 2.55 -6.70
N ARG A 219 1.32 1.40 -7.12
CA ARG A 219 2.65 0.94 -6.68
C ARG A 219 3.53 0.57 -7.88
N PRO A 220 4.11 1.55 -8.56
CA PRO A 220 4.95 1.29 -9.72
C PRO A 220 6.22 0.53 -9.32
N ARG A 221 6.55 -0.54 -10.07
CA ARG A 221 7.72 -1.41 -9.81
C ARG A 221 9.01 -0.93 -10.50
N GLY A 222 8.92 0.02 -11.40
CA GLY A 222 10.08 0.49 -12.15
C GLY A 222 9.81 1.77 -12.91
N VAL A 223 10.75 2.16 -13.78
CA VAL A 223 10.63 3.40 -14.58
C VAL A 223 9.42 3.33 -15.52
N ARG A 224 9.15 2.18 -16.13
CA ARG A 224 8.00 1.96 -17.03
C ARG A 224 6.68 2.25 -16.33
N ASP A 225 6.48 1.66 -15.16
CA ASP A 225 5.24 1.84 -14.40
C ASP A 225 5.09 3.27 -13.89
N LYS A 226 6.20 3.91 -13.48
CA LYS A 226 6.19 5.33 -13.10
C LYS A 226 5.82 6.22 -14.28
N ALA A 227 6.35 5.91 -15.48
CA ALA A 227 6.02 6.63 -16.69
C ALA A 227 4.54 6.44 -17.08
N TYR A 228 4.01 5.21 -16.94
CA TYR A 228 2.60 4.92 -17.15
C TYR A 228 1.72 5.73 -16.19
N ALA A 229 2.02 5.71 -14.90
CA ALA A 229 1.26 6.45 -13.89
C ALA A 229 1.28 7.98 -14.15
N VAL A 230 2.44 8.53 -14.55
CA VAL A 230 2.58 9.95 -14.88
C VAL A 230 1.76 10.31 -16.13
N LEU A 231 1.85 9.52 -17.20
CA LEU A 231 1.10 9.75 -18.44
C LEU A 231 -0.40 9.59 -18.21
N SER A 232 -0.83 8.52 -17.52
CA SER A 232 -2.24 8.30 -17.16
C SER A 232 -2.82 9.50 -16.40
N ARG A 233 -2.05 10.06 -15.46
CA ARG A 233 -2.45 11.26 -14.73
C ARG A 233 -2.47 12.51 -15.58
N ALA A 234 -1.50 12.67 -16.51
CA ALA A 234 -1.43 13.82 -17.42
C ALA A 234 -2.61 13.85 -18.41
N GLY A 235 -3.15 12.68 -18.77
CA GLY A 235 -4.29 12.52 -19.68
C GLY A 235 -4.01 13.00 -21.12
N LYS A 236 -2.73 13.25 -21.48
CA LYS A 236 -2.31 13.77 -22.77
C LYS A 236 -0.91 13.31 -23.14
N PRO A 237 -0.59 13.25 -24.45
CA PRO A 237 0.76 13.00 -24.92
C PRO A 237 1.76 13.97 -24.30
N THR A 238 2.87 13.43 -23.81
CA THR A 238 3.88 14.20 -23.08
C THR A 238 5.27 13.86 -23.56
N HIS A 239 6.16 14.85 -23.61
CA HIS A 239 7.53 14.67 -24.05
C HIS A 239 8.32 13.87 -22.98
N PHE A 240 9.18 12.93 -23.42
CA PHE A 240 9.90 12.03 -22.50
C PHE A 240 10.72 12.76 -21.42
N ARG A 241 11.23 13.96 -21.68
CA ARG A 241 11.92 14.81 -20.70
C ARG A 241 10.98 15.32 -19.62
N GLU A 242 9.77 15.68 -20.00
CA GLU A 242 8.72 16.11 -19.04
C GLU A 242 8.22 14.93 -18.21
N VAL A 243 8.10 13.74 -18.84
CA VAL A 243 7.80 12.49 -18.13
C VAL A 243 8.88 12.21 -17.08
N ALA A 244 10.17 12.31 -17.42
CA ALA A 244 11.27 12.14 -16.48
C ALA A 244 11.23 13.16 -15.32
N THR A 245 10.89 14.40 -15.62
CA THR A 245 10.73 15.47 -14.62
C THR A 245 9.56 15.16 -13.69
N ALA A 246 8.42 14.73 -14.22
CA ALA A 246 7.25 14.39 -13.46
C ALA A 246 7.47 13.14 -12.57
N ILE A 247 8.17 12.11 -13.07
CA ILE A 247 8.61 10.95 -12.26
C ILE A 247 9.48 11.42 -11.09
N SER A 248 10.43 12.33 -11.33
CA SER A 248 11.32 12.84 -10.28
C SER A 248 10.58 13.65 -9.20
N LYS A 249 9.45 14.26 -9.56
CA LYS A 249 8.61 15.05 -8.65
C LYS A 249 7.50 14.22 -7.97
N SER A 250 7.24 13.00 -8.43
CA SER A 250 6.10 12.20 -8.00
C SER A 250 6.17 11.66 -6.57
N GLY A 251 7.35 11.64 -5.95
CA GLY A 251 7.55 11.06 -4.62
C GLY A 251 7.76 9.54 -4.58
N TRP A 252 7.66 8.81 -5.70
CA TRP A 252 7.91 7.35 -5.73
C TRP A 252 9.38 6.96 -5.56
N SER A 253 10.31 7.91 -5.67
CA SER A 253 11.74 7.62 -5.57
C SER A 253 12.52 8.87 -5.15
N ALA A 254 13.46 8.72 -4.23
CA ALA A 254 14.41 9.78 -3.89
C ALA A 254 15.40 10.08 -5.04
N LYS A 255 15.63 9.10 -5.94
CA LYS A 255 16.53 9.28 -7.08
C LYS A 255 15.78 9.93 -8.25
N ARG A 256 16.43 10.95 -8.87
CA ARG A 256 15.91 11.59 -10.07
C ARG A 256 15.89 10.61 -11.25
N ALA A 257 14.84 10.63 -12.04
CA ALA A 257 14.74 9.86 -13.27
C ALA A 257 15.56 10.52 -14.37
N HIS A 258 16.49 9.75 -15.00
CA HIS A 258 17.27 10.25 -16.10
C HIS A 258 16.45 10.22 -17.40
N PRO A 259 16.35 11.33 -18.18
CA PRO A 259 15.51 11.39 -19.37
C PRO A 259 15.79 10.29 -20.40
N GLN A 260 17.08 9.97 -20.66
CA GLN A 260 17.43 8.93 -21.62
C GLN A 260 16.98 7.53 -21.17
N THR A 261 17.07 7.23 -19.87
CA THR A 261 16.54 5.99 -19.31
C THR A 261 15.03 5.89 -19.51
N VAL A 262 14.29 6.97 -19.21
CA VAL A 262 12.85 7.04 -19.43
C VAL A 262 12.53 6.82 -20.91
N HIS A 263 13.22 7.52 -21.83
CA HIS A 263 13.03 7.37 -23.26
C HIS A 263 13.22 5.92 -23.73
N ASN A 264 14.32 5.28 -23.31
CA ASN A 264 14.61 3.88 -23.67
C ASN A 264 13.54 2.90 -23.14
N GLU A 265 13.01 3.16 -21.93
CA GLU A 265 11.96 2.33 -21.36
C GLU A 265 10.60 2.54 -22.04
N LEU A 266 10.29 3.78 -22.47
CA LEU A 266 9.06 4.07 -23.24
C LEU A 266 9.06 3.39 -24.61
N ILE A 267 10.22 3.26 -25.28
CA ILE A 267 10.33 2.56 -26.56
C ILE A 267 10.09 1.05 -26.43
N LYS A 268 10.53 0.45 -25.31
CA LYS A 268 10.50 -1.00 -25.12
C LYS A 268 9.16 -1.55 -24.67
N ASP A 269 8.27 -0.72 -24.18
CA ASP A 269 7.01 -1.14 -23.56
C ASP A 269 5.82 -0.78 -24.46
N SER A 270 5.07 -1.78 -24.87
CA SER A 270 3.93 -1.65 -25.79
C SER A 270 2.76 -0.81 -25.25
N ARG A 271 2.75 -0.50 -23.97
CA ARG A 271 1.77 0.43 -23.39
C ARG A 271 1.93 1.86 -23.88
N PHE A 272 3.10 2.21 -24.47
CA PHE A 272 3.41 3.55 -24.93
C PHE A 272 3.51 3.60 -26.46
N VAL A 273 3.01 4.67 -27.00
CA VAL A 273 3.06 4.96 -28.44
C VAL A 273 3.77 6.29 -28.68
N LEU A 274 4.76 6.29 -29.57
CA LEU A 274 5.42 7.52 -30.01
C LEU A 274 4.50 8.23 -31.00
N VAL A 275 3.94 9.37 -30.61
CA VAL A 275 2.95 10.13 -31.40
C VAL A 275 3.50 11.41 -32.05
N GLY A 276 4.73 11.79 -31.71
CA GLY A 276 5.44 12.96 -32.23
C GLY A 276 6.92 12.91 -31.85
N ARG A 277 7.71 13.90 -32.20
CA ARG A 277 9.15 13.95 -31.91
C ARG A 277 9.39 13.95 -30.38
N GLY A 278 9.70 12.77 -29.83
CA GLY A 278 9.90 12.55 -28.39
C GLY A 278 8.63 12.61 -27.55
N LEU A 279 7.45 12.71 -28.17
CA LEU A 279 6.15 12.72 -27.51
C LEU A 279 5.58 11.32 -27.44
N TYR A 280 5.21 10.90 -26.23
CA TYR A 280 4.63 9.59 -25.96
C TYR A 280 3.21 9.73 -25.43
N ALA A 281 2.35 8.83 -25.88
CA ALA A 281 0.98 8.64 -25.40
C ALA A 281 0.81 7.22 -24.86
N LEU A 282 -0.28 6.97 -24.13
CA LEU A 282 -0.66 5.60 -23.80
C LEU A 282 -1.40 4.95 -24.98
N ALA A 283 -1.08 3.69 -25.26
CA ALA A 283 -1.71 2.92 -26.34
C ALA A 283 -3.24 2.84 -26.19
N GLU A 284 -3.72 2.76 -24.95
CA GLU A 284 -5.14 2.74 -24.58
C GLU A 284 -5.90 4.03 -24.95
N TRP A 285 -5.19 5.11 -25.28
CA TRP A 285 -5.82 6.35 -25.75
C TRP A 285 -6.18 6.32 -27.25
N GLY A 286 -5.97 5.18 -27.93
CA GLY A 286 -6.35 4.98 -29.32
C GLY A 286 -5.36 5.52 -30.35
N TYR A 287 -4.16 5.95 -29.94
CA TYR A 287 -3.14 6.38 -30.89
C TYR A 287 -2.54 5.20 -31.65
N VAL A 288 -2.36 5.36 -32.97
CA VAL A 288 -1.81 4.33 -33.83
C VAL A 288 -0.28 4.29 -33.75
N PRO A 289 0.35 3.14 -33.46
CA PRO A 289 1.81 3.02 -33.45
C PRO A 289 2.41 3.10 -34.87
N GLY A 290 3.71 3.41 -34.95
CA GLY A 290 4.46 3.47 -36.22
C GLY A 290 4.87 4.90 -36.60
N THR A 291 5.39 5.08 -37.82
CA THR A 291 5.76 6.39 -38.41
C THR A 291 4.51 7.10 -38.97
N VAL A 292 4.66 8.35 -39.36
CA VAL A 292 3.56 9.08 -40.07
C VAL A 292 3.18 8.33 -41.37
N SER A 293 4.16 7.77 -42.09
CA SER A 293 3.93 6.95 -43.27
C SER A 293 3.11 5.69 -42.93
N ASP A 294 3.39 5.00 -41.82
CA ASP A 294 2.68 3.78 -41.44
C ASP A 294 1.20 4.09 -41.12
N VAL A 295 0.95 5.23 -40.47
CA VAL A 295 -0.42 5.71 -40.19
C VAL A 295 -1.16 6.02 -41.47
N ILE A 296 -0.50 6.72 -42.43
CA ILE A 296 -1.10 7.02 -43.73
C ILE A 296 -1.43 5.73 -44.50
N VAL A 297 -0.52 4.75 -44.52
CA VAL A 297 -0.74 3.43 -45.17
C VAL A 297 -1.92 2.70 -44.51
N SER A 298 -1.96 2.65 -43.19
CA SER A 298 -3.07 2.04 -42.45
C SER A 298 -4.41 2.69 -42.76
N LEU A 299 -4.44 4.00 -42.82
CA LEU A 299 -5.62 4.82 -43.10
C LEU A 299 -6.13 4.59 -44.53
N LEU A 300 -5.23 4.57 -45.51
CA LEU A 300 -5.59 4.29 -46.92
C LEU A 300 -6.08 2.84 -47.12
N LYS A 301 -5.44 1.87 -46.44
CA LYS A 301 -5.90 0.47 -46.46
C LYS A 301 -7.30 0.30 -45.88
N SER A 302 -7.59 1.01 -44.78
CA SER A 302 -8.92 0.96 -44.12
C SER A 302 -10.00 1.64 -44.97
N ALA A 303 -9.66 2.72 -45.64
CA ALA A 303 -10.60 3.48 -46.49
C ALA A 303 -10.98 2.70 -47.77
N ARG A 304 -10.13 1.79 -48.26
CA ARG A 304 -10.32 1.01 -49.48
C ARG A 304 -10.65 1.83 -50.73
N LYS A 305 -10.38 3.13 -50.71
CA LYS A 305 -10.59 4.10 -51.82
C LYS A 305 -9.56 5.21 -51.73
N PRO A 306 -9.27 5.88 -52.88
CA PRO A 306 -8.47 7.08 -52.86
C PRO A 306 -9.05 8.15 -51.94
N LEU A 307 -8.21 8.87 -51.20
CA LEU A 307 -8.60 10.00 -50.36
C LEU A 307 -7.88 11.26 -50.79
N ALA A 308 -8.55 12.40 -50.67
CA ALA A 308 -7.92 13.72 -50.88
C ALA A 308 -6.79 13.94 -49.84
N LYS A 309 -5.71 14.60 -50.23
CA LYS A 309 -4.54 14.83 -49.34
C LYS A 309 -4.93 15.61 -48.07
N GLU A 310 -5.88 16.50 -48.16
CA GLU A 310 -6.43 17.28 -47.06
C GLU A 310 -7.18 16.39 -46.07
N GLU A 311 -7.95 15.45 -46.56
CA GLU A 311 -8.69 14.46 -45.73
C GLU A 311 -7.72 13.50 -45.04
N ILE A 312 -6.66 13.05 -45.78
CA ILE A 312 -5.59 12.24 -45.16
C ILE A 312 -4.90 13.04 -44.06
N ALA A 313 -4.55 14.32 -44.31
CA ALA A 313 -3.91 15.16 -43.31
C ALA A 313 -4.78 15.33 -42.08
N LYS A 314 -6.07 15.60 -42.24
CA LYS A 314 -7.04 15.72 -41.12
C LYS A 314 -7.05 14.46 -40.25
N ARG A 315 -7.25 13.28 -40.82
CA ARG A 315 -7.30 12.00 -40.09
C ARG A 315 -5.97 11.64 -39.42
N VAL A 316 -4.83 11.95 -40.08
CA VAL A 316 -3.52 11.72 -39.48
C VAL A 316 -3.29 12.65 -38.29
N LEU A 317 -3.75 13.90 -38.34
CA LEU A 317 -3.64 14.86 -37.25
C LEU A 317 -4.53 14.48 -36.06
N GLU A 318 -5.65 13.81 -36.28
CA GLU A 318 -6.48 13.22 -35.22
C GLU A 318 -5.74 12.05 -34.52
N ALA A 319 -4.99 11.25 -35.29
CA ALA A 319 -4.27 10.09 -34.77
C ALA A 319 -2.84 10.40 -34.28
N ARG A 320 -2.29 11.61 -34.57
CA ARG A 320 -0.91 11.98 -34.29
C ARG A 320 -0.70 13.49 -34.08
N LEU A 321 0.20 13.81 -33.16
CA LEU A 321 0.60 15.18 -32.87
C LEU A 321 1.79 15.60 -33.76
N VAL A 322 1.52 15.87 -35.03
CA VAL A 322 2.50 16.32 -36.02
C VAL A 322 2.03 17.60 -36.74
N LYS A 323 2.94 18.34 -37.35
CA LYS A 323 2.54 19.49 -38.16
C LYS A 323 1.93 19.01 -39.51
N PRO A 324 0.92 19.71 -40.07
CA PRO A 324 0.33 19.34 -41.37
C PRO A 324 1.37 19.14 -42.48
N ASN A 325 2.38 20.01 -42.53
CA ASN A 325 3.49 19.92 -43.52
C ASN A 325 4.26 18.59 -43.42
N THR A 326 4.35 17.97 -42.22
CA THR A 326 5.00 16.66 -42.06
C THR A 326 4.19 15.56 -42.76
N VAL A 327 2.87 15.65 -42.71
CA VAL A 327 1.99 14.69 -43.42
C VAL A 327 2.16 14.85 -44.92
N PHE A 328 2.14 16.10 -45.45
CA PHE A 328 2.33 16.38 -46.87
C PHE A 328 3.68 15.94 -47.38
N LEU A 329 4.77 16.13 -46.61
CA LEU A 329 6.11 15.64 -46.95
C LEU A 329 6.14 14.09 -47.04
N ASN A 330 5.51 13.40 -46.12
CA ASN A 330 5.45 11.94 -46.16
C ASN A 330 4.64 11.43 -47.36
N LEU A 331 3.57 12.13 -47.77
CA LEU A 331 2.79 11.79 -48.95
C LEU A 331 3.56 11.99 -50.27
N GLN A 332 4.70 12.68 -50.28
CA GLN A 332 5.59 12.81 -51.43
C GLN A 332 6.44 11.56 -51.68
N ASN A 333 6.48 10.61 -50.75
CA ASN A 333 7.21 9.37 -50.95
C ASN A 333 6.53 8.50 -52.01
N ARG A 334 7.08 8.51 -53.24
CA ARG A 334 6.54 7.80 -54.39
C ARG A 334 6.66 6.29 -54.34
N GLU A 335 7.51 5.75 -53.43
CA GLU A 335 7.61 4.30 -53.19
C GLU A 335 6.41 3.76 -52.44
N LEU A 336 5.82 4.55 -51.57
CA LEU A 336 4.71 4.17 -50.71
C LEU A 336 3.33 4.64 -51.22
N PHE A 337 3.30 5.78 -51.90
CA PHE A 337 2.04 6.44 -52.26
C PHE A 337 2.01 6.85 -53.75
N ARG A 338 0.91 6.50 -54.42
CA ARG A 338 0.62 6.94 -55.79
C ARG A 338 -0.47 8.01 -55.77
N ARG A 339 -0.28 9.03 -56.58
CA ARG A 339 -1.31 10.01 -56.86
C ARG A 339 -2.21 9.46 -57.93
N THR A 340 -3.52 9.42 -57.70
CA THR A 340 -4.56 9.00 -58.65
C THR A 340 -5.27 10.23 -59.17
#